data_a1649388d01b3dd9f5b0cd1a53ad65a2
#
_entry.id   a1649388d01b3dd9f5b0cd1a53ad65a2
#
_cell.length_a   1.000
_cell.length_b   1.000
_cell.length_c   1.000
_cell.angle_alpha   90.00
_cell.angle_beta   90.00
_cell.angle_gamma   90.00
#
_symmetry.space_group_name_H-M   'P 1'
#
loop_
_entity.id
_entity.type
_entity.pdbx_description
1 polymer ?
#
loop_
_entity_poly.entity_id
_entity_poly.type
_entity_poly.pdbx_seq_one_letter_code
_entity_poly.pdbx_strand_id
1 'polypeptide(L)'
;MFQIASIVAASKKALQLSEPIRFSPLEYENKIEFVFLPQKKFLRTEKYTASNVSLWFEQIKKNGIQDIKLLCPYSVKDRQFLGFSNTTESAILCFYKSGKVTYFVADWQFDSVQKKWNILYSEHEWTNPPSKKPYFANNINSFRDVLLSIKELAEKIECENFANIFTSAINLLDGCSEYPDEKYGLSLSLIHI
;
A
#
# COMPACT_ATOMS: atom_id res chain seq x y z
N MET A 1 -5.77 -1.17 -5.04
CA MET A 1 -4.29 -1.33 -5.02
C MET A 1 -3.57 -0.05 -4.61
N PHE A 2 -3.86 1.11 -5.19
CA PHE A 2 -3.18 2.39 -4.88
C PHE A 2 -3.20 2.75 -3.39
N GLN A 3 -4.35 2.72 -2.73
CA GLN A 3 -4.46 3.04 -1.30
C GLN A 3 -3.59 2.14 -0.42
N ILE A 4 -3.62 0.82 -0.65
CA ILE A 4 -2.81 -0.14 0.12
C ILE A 4 -1.33 0.15 -0.06
N ALA A 5 -0.90 0.43 -1.29
CA ALA A 5 0.48 0.81 -1.60
C ALA A 5 0.88 2.11 -0.89
N SER A 6 0.01 3.12 -0.87
CA SER A 6 0.24 4.40 -0.18
C SER A 6 0.36 4.21 1.34
N ILE A 7 -0.49 3.39 1.96
CA ILE A 7 -0.40 3.06 3.38
C ILE A 7 0.92 2.35 3.70
N VAL A 8 1.31 1.35 2.88
CA VAL A 8 2.57 0.62 3.05
C VAL A 8 3.77 1.55 2.92
N ALA A 9 3.79 2.41 1.91
CA ALA A 9 4.87 3.36 1.68
C ALA A 9 5.02 4.37 2.83
N ALA A 10 3.91 4.99 3.25
CA ALA A 10 3.90 5.92 4.38
C ALA A 10 4.38 5.24 5.67
N SER A 11 3.95 4.00 5.91
CA SER A 11 4.34 3.21 7.07
C SER A 11 5.83 2.86 7.06
N LYS A 12 6.38 2.44 5.91
CA LYS A 12 7.82 2.13 5.78
C LYS A 12 8.67 3.37 6.04
N LYS A 13 8.30 4.50 5.45
CA LYS A 13 8.98 5.78 5.68
C LYS A 13 8.97 6.17 7.16
N ALA A 14 7.79 6.08 7.80
CA ALA A 14 7.65 6.40 9.22
C ALA A 14 8.47 5.46 10.12
N LEU A 15 8.57 4.16 9.78
CA LEU A 15 9.43 3.20 10.50
C LEU A 15 10.92 3.52 10.32
N GLN A 16 11.35 3.82 9.10
CA GLN A 16 12.75 4.13 8.80
C GLN A 16 13.23 5.40 9.48
N LEU A 17 12.39 6.45 9.48
CA LEU A 17 12.71 7.74 10.08
C LEU A 17 12.37 7.81 11.58
N SER A 18 11.72 6.79 12.13
CA SER A 18 11.20 6.79 13.51
C SER A 18 10.23 7.95 13.78
N GLU A 19 9.49 8.37 12.77
CA GLU A 19 8.52 9.48 12.81
C GLU A 19 7.07 9.00 12.92
N PRO A 20 6.12 9.89 13.24
CA PRO A 20 4.70 9.62 13.06
C PRO A 20 4.38 9.36 11.59
N ILE A 21 3.41 8.48 11.34
CA ILE A 21 2.96 8.25 9.97
C ILE A 21 2.24 9.48 9.41
N ARG A 22 2.59 9.89 8.19
CA ARG A 22 1.90 10.94 7.44
C ARG A 22 1.10 10.28 6.34
N PHE A 23 -0.21 10.24 6.51
CA PHE A 23 -1.15 9.69 5.55
C PHE A 23 -2.43 10.53 5.53
N SER A 24 -2.90 10.89 4.35
CA SER A 24 -4.16 11.60 4.15
C SER A 24 -5.07 10.75 3.26
N PRO A 25 -6.31 10.47 3.68
CA PRO A 25 -7.29 9.82 2.84
C PRO A 25 -7.56 10.65 1.57
N LEU A 26 -7.93 9.97 0.49
CA LEU A 26 -8.34 10.61 -0.75
C LEU A 26 -9.79 11.11 -0.64
N GLU A 27 -10.18 12.05 -1.50
CA GLU A 27 -11.50 12.70 -1.46
C GLU A 27 -12.67 11.70 -1.56
N TYR A 28 -12.47 10.57 -2.22
CA TYR A 28 -13.49 9.52 -2.37
C TYR A 28 -13.50 8.50 -1.20
N GLU A 29 -12.61 8.64 -0.24
CA GLU A 29 -12.52 7.79 0.95
C GLU A 29 -13.20 8.50 2.13
N ASN A 30 -14.19 7.84 2.71
CA ASN A 30 -14.92 8.37 3.86
C ASN A 30 -14.29 7.92 5.17
N LYS A 31 -14.05 6.62 5.28
CA LYS A 31 -13.62 5.97 6.51
C LYS A 31 -12.64 4.85 6.20
N ILE A 32 -11.53 4.80 6.95
CA ILE A 32 -10.54 3.74 6.88
C ILE A 32 -10.35 3.19 8.29
N GLU A 33 -10.78 1.97 8.53
CA GLU A 33 -10.70 1.31 9.83
C GLU A 33 -9.88 0.03 9.75
N PHE A 34 -9.29 -0.37 10.88
CA PHE A 34 -8.49 -1.58 11.00
C PHE A 34 -8.97 -2.40 12.20
N VAL A 35 -9.38 -3.62 11.94
CA VAL A 35 -9.79 -4.58 12.96
C VAL A 35 -8.66 -5.57 13.18
N PHE A 36 -8.17 -5.61 14.42
CA PHE A 36 -7.10 -6.52 14.83
C PHE A 36 -7.64 -7.88 15.24
N LEU A 37 -6.80 -8.90 15.12
CA LEU A 37 -7.07 -10.22 15.67
C LEU A 37 -7.35 -10.11 17.17
N PRO A 38 -8.34 -10.87 17.66
CA PRO A 38 -8.66 -10.89 19.08
C PRO A 38 -7.45 -11.31 19.92
N GLN A 39 -7.12 -10.52 20.93
CA GLN A 39 -6.06 -10.82 21.87
C GLN A 39 -6.65 -11.43 23.13
N LYS A 40 -6.14 -12.60 23.54
CA LYS A 40 -6.48 -13.20 24.83
C LYS A 40 -5.73 -12.44 25.94
N LYS A 41 -6.46 -11.69 26.76
CA LYS A 41 -5.95 -11.09 28.00
C LYS A 41 -6.64 -11.78 29.17
N PHE A 42 -5.90 -12.62 29.88
CA PHE A 42 -6.39 -13.37 31.06
C PHE A 42 -7.70 -14.13 30.77
N LEU A 43 -8.84 -13.60 31.20
CA LEU A 43 -10.16 -14.23 31.08
C LEU A 43 -11.05 -13.57 30.00
N ARG A 44 -10.57 -12.55 29.29
CA ARG A 44 -11.35 -11.83 28.29
C ARG A 44 -10.66 -11.82 26.94
N THR A 45 -11.44 -11.95 25.88
CA THR A 45 -10.99 -11.74 24.52
C THR A 45 -11.34 -10.29 24.13
N GLU A 46 -10.34 -9.46 23.97
CA GLU A 46 -10.53 -8.07 23.54
C GLU A 46 -10.27 -7.95 22.05
N LYS A 47 -11.23 -7.33 21.33
CA LYS A 47 -11.09 -6.96 19.94
C LYS A 47 -10.77 -5.46 19.88
N TYR A 48 -9.66 -5.12 19.25
CA TYR A 48 -9.26 -3.74 19.06
C TYR A 48 -9.55 -3.30 17.63
N THR A 49 -10.09 -2.09 17.47
CA THR A 49 -10.34 -1.44 16.18
C THR A 49 -9.68 -0.07 16.17
N ALA A 50 -8.84 0.19 15.19
CA ALA A 50 -8.28 1.51 14.94
C ALA A 50 -9.15 2.23 13.90
N SER A 51 -9.58 3.44 14.22
CA SER A 51 -10.50 4.23 13.39
C SER A 51 -9.81 5.01 12.26
N ASN A 52 -8.49 4.90 12.12
CA ASN A 52 -7.72 5.51 11.05
C ASN A 52 -6.32 4.88 10.94
N VAL A 53 -5.60 5.24 9.88
CA VAL A 53 -4.25 4.74 9.59
C VAL A 53 -3.24 5.08 10.69
N SER A 54 -3.33 6.27 11.29
CA SER A 54 -2.40 6.69 12.35
C SER A 54 -2.55 5.84 13.61
N LEU A 55 -3.77 5.61 14.07
CA LEU A 55 -4.04 4.76 15.22
C LEU A 55 -3.68 3.29 14.96
N TRP A 56 -3.92 2.80 13.75
CA TRP A 56 -3.47 1.49 13.33
C TRP A 56 -1.94 1.38 13.40
N PHE A 57 -1.22 2.36 12.85
CA PHE A 57 0.23 2.37 12.84
C PHE A 57 0.82 2.39 14.25
N GLU A 58 0.27 3.23 15.14
CA GLU A 58 0.69 3.23 16.55
C GLU A 58 0.43 1.89 17.24
N GLN A 59 -0.67 1.22 16.93
CA GLN A 59 -0.95 -0.09 17.50
C GLN A 59 0.02 -1.17 17.02
N ILE A 60 0.35 -1.23 15.73
CA ILE A 60 1.34 -2.19 15.23
C ILE A 60 2.76 -1.88 15.75
N LYS A 61 3.10 -0.61 15.99
CA LYS A 61 4.35 -0.21 16.68
C LYS A 61 4.38 -0.77 18.11
N LYS A 62 3.30 -0.61 18.88
CA LYS A 62 3.18 -1.20 20.23
C LYS A 62 3.30 -2.73 20.21
N ASN A 63 2.81 -3.37 19.16
CA ASN A 63 2.92 -4.81 18.96
C ASN A 63 4.32 -5.27 18.49
N GLY A 64 5.26 -4.33 18.29
CA GLY A 64 6.63 -4.62 17.92
C GLY A 64 6.84 -4.89 16.43
N ILE A 65 6.15 -4.14 15.57
CA ILE A 65 6.37 -4.20 14.12
C ILE A 65 7.85 -4.00 13.78
N GLN A 66 8.36 -4.80 12.85
CA GLN A 66 9.73 -4.72 12.37
C GLN A 66 9.80 -4.28 10.91
N ASP A 67 8.84 -4.73 10.10
CA ASP A 67 8.81 -4.43 8.67
C ASP A 67 7.37 -4.53 8.14
N ILE A 68 7.06 -3.76 7.11
CA ILE A 68 5.77 -3.76 6.43
C ILE A 68 6.02 -3.89 4.94
N LYS A 69 5.24 -4.74 4.25
CA LYS A 69 5.34 -4.96 2.81
C LYS A 69 3.97 -4.99 2.17
N LEU A 70 3.92 -4.66 0.89
CA LEU A 70 2.74 -4.87 0.06
C LEU A 70 2.74 -6.32 -0.43
N LEU A 71 1.66 -7.04 -0.18
CA LEU A 71 1.39 -8.34 -0.76
C LEU A 71 0.48 -8.15 -1.97
N CYS A 72 0.95 -8.54 -3.15
CA CYS A 72 0.19 -8.51 -4.39
C CYS A 72 -0.04 -9.94 -4.89
N PRO A 73 -1.19 -10.24 -5.52
CA PRO A 73 -1.41 -11.54 -6.13
C PRO A 73 -0.44 -11.74 -7.29
N TYR A 74 0.12 -12.95 -7.40
CA TYR A 74 1.03 -13.31 -8.49
C TYR A 74 0.33 -13.38 -9.85
N SER A 75 -0.89 -13.88 -9.86
CA SER A 75 -1.72 -13.93 -11.05
C SER A 75 -3.16 -13.55 -10.72
N VAL A 76 -3.76 -12.74 -11.57
CA VAL A 76 -5.17 -12.38 -11.48
C VAL A 76 -5.88 -13.07 -12.63
N LYS A 77 -6.88 -13.91 -12.36
CA LYS A 77 -7.80 -14.43 -13.36
C LYS A 77 -8.45 -13.24 -14.05
N ASP A 78 -8.63 -13.34 -15.36
CA ASP A 78 -9.26 -12.28 -16.16
C ASP A 78 -8.53 -10.92 -16.13
N ARG A 79 -7.22 -10.94 -15.97
CA ARG A 79 -6.36 -9.75 -15.92
C ARG A 79 -6.62 -8.76 -17.06
N GLN A 80 -6.93 -9.27 -18.23
CA GLN A 80 -7.23 -8.48 -19.43
C GLN A 80 -8.59 -7.76 -19.36
N PHE A 81 -9.55 -8.24 -18.56
CA PHE A 81 -10.86 -7.61 -18.36
C PHE A 81 -10.91 -6.69 -17.17
N LEU A 82 -10.02 -6.90 -16.21
CA LEU A 82 -10.05 -6.20 -14.95
C LEU A 82 -9.37 -4.84 -14.99
N GLY A 83 -8.65 -4.52 -16.05
CA GLY A 83 -7.99 -3.23 -16.23
C GLY A 83 -7.26 -2.78 -14.96
N PHE A 84 -7.78 -1.76 -14.31
CA PHE A 84 -7.31 -1.26 -13.01
C PHE A 84 -8.09 -1.86 -11.84
N SER A 85 -8.56 -3.09 -11.94
CA SER A 85 -9.39 -3.65 -10.89
C SER A 85 -8.70 -3.57 -9.54
N ASN A 86 -9.42 -3.06 -8.57
CA ASN A 86 -9.11 -3.19 -7.17
C ASN A 86 -9.15 -4.67 -6.84
N THR A 87 -8.03 -5.35 -6.99
CA THR A 87 -7.95 -6.74 -6.56
C THR A 87 -8.10 -6.71 -5.05
N THR A 88 -9.19 -7.29 -4.57
CA THR A 88 -9.43 -7.52 -3.14
C THR A 88 -8.37 -8.43 -2.52
N GLU A 89 -7.49 -8.99 -3.34
CA GLU A 89 -6.44 -9.92 -2.97
C GLU A 89 -5.13 -9.24 -2.52
N SER A 90 -4.97 -7.93 -2.70
CA SER A 90 -3.80 -7.21 -2.18
C SER A 90 -3.94 -6.98 -0.68
N ALA A 91 -2.84 -7.08 0.05
CA ALA A 91 -2.84 -6.93 1.51
C ALA A 91 -1.63 -6.16 2.03
N ILE A 92 -1.76 -5.61 3.24
CA ILE A 92 -0.66 -5.05 4.01
C ILE A 92 -0.05 -6.17 4.84
N LEU A 93 1.19 -6.54 4.56
CA LEU A 93 1.90 -7.61 5.26
C LEU A 93 2.76 -7.02 6.38
N CYS A 94 2.60 -7.52 7.59
CA CYS A 94 3.25 -7.04 8.81
C CYS A 94 4.17 -8.11 9.41
N PHE A 95 5.45 -7.78 9.57
CA PHE A 95 6.46 -8.64 10.22
C PHE A 95 6.78 -8.09 11.61
N TYR A 96 6.64 -8.91 12.65
CA TYR A 96 6.86 -8.52 14.03
C TYR A 96 8.17 -9.09 14.59
N LYS A 97 8.74 -8.41 15.59
CA LYS A 97 9.97 -8.85 16.30
C LYS A 97 9.81 -10.23 16.93
N SER A 98 8.60 -10.63 17.29
CA SER A 98 8.27 -11.96 17.83
C SER A 98 8.39 -13.10 16.81
N GLY A 99 8.63 -12.79 15.54
CA GLY A 99 8.55 -13.77 14.44
C GLY A 99 7.15 -13.97 13.89
N LYS A 100 6.12 -13.39 14.53
CA LYS A 100 4.75 -13.39 14.03
C LYS A 100 4.67 -12.63 12.72
N VAL A 101 3.88 -13.14 11.77
CA VAL A 101 3.54 -12.46 10.53
C VAL A 101 2.02 -12.40 10.43
N THR A 102 1.50 -11.20 10.16
CA THR A 102 0.08 -10.99 9.88
C THR A 102 -0.11 -10.20 8.59
N TYR A 103 -1.32 -10.20 8.07
CA TYR A 103 -1.69 -9.38 6.93
C TYR A 103 -3.08 -8.79 7.10
N PHE A 104 -3.27 -7.59 6.55
CA PHE A 104 -4.55 -6.89 6.56
C PHE A 104 -5.13 -6.88 5.16
N VAL A 105 -6.37 -7.35 5.03
CA VAL A 105 -7.15 -7.37 3.78
C VAL A 105 -8.24 -6.33 3.87
N ALA A 106 -8.43 -5.56 2.79
CA ALA A 106 -9.44 -4.52 2.70
C ALA A 106 -10.77 -5.06 2.19
N ASP A 107 -11.84 -4.70 2.88
CA ASP A 107 -13.23 -4.76 2.39
C ASP A 107 -13.71 -3.35 2.07
N TRP A 108 -14.24 -3.16 0.86
CA TRP A 108 -14.64 -1.87 0.33
C TRP A 108 -16.16 -1.80 0.22
N GLN A 109 -16.79 -0.90 0.95
CA GLN A 109 -18.23 -0.70 0.95
C GLN A 109 -18.54 0.73 0.48
N PHE A 110 -19.27 0.82 -0.62
CA PHE A 110 -19.68 2.12 -1.16
C PHE A 110 -20.87 2.68 -0.40
N ASP A 111 -20.72 3.87 0.14
CA ASP A 111 -21.79 4.64 0.75
C ASP A 111 -22.48 5.48 -0.33
N SER A 112 -23.67 5.07 -0.74
CA SER A 112 -24.44 5.71 -1.81
C SER A 112 -24.95 7.11 -1.42
N VAL A 113 -25.09 7.39 -0.12
CA VAL A 113 -25.55 8.68 0.40
C VAL A 113 -24.43 9.71 0.35
N GLN A 114 -23.27 9.33 0.86
CA GLN A 114 -22.10 10.21 0.87
C GLN A 114 -21.31 10.16 -0.44
N LYS A 115 -21.61 9.20 -1.32
CA LYS A 115 -20.86 8.91 -2.58
C LYS A 115 -19.37 8.67 -2.34
N LYS A 116 -19.05 8.00 -1.25
CA LYS A 116 -17.68 7.71 -0.81
C LYS A 116 -17.55 6.27 -0.38
N TRP A 117 -16.30 5.81 -0.23
CA TRP A 117 -15.98 4.46 0.18
C TRP A 117 -15.67 4.38 1.67
N ASN A 118 -16.29 3.43 2.35
CA ASN A 118 -15.89 2.96 3.67
C ASN A 118 -15.00 1.74 3.49
N ILE A 119 -13.82 1.75 4.09
CA ILE A 119 -12.82 0.73 3.91
C ILE A 119 -12.49 0.12 5.27
N LEU A 120 -12.68 -1.20 5.37
CA LEU A 120 -12.39 -1.96 6.57
C LEU A 120 -11.25 -2.94 6.30
N TYR A 121 -10.13 -2.75 6.97
CA TYR A 121 -9.01 -3.68 6.96
C TYR A 121 -9.15 -4.69 8.09
N SER A 122 -9.17 -5.98 7.78
CA SER A 122 -9.21 -7.06 8.77
C SER A 122 -7.85 -7.76 8.87
N GLU A 123 -7.34 -7.92 10.09
CA GLU A 123 -6.10 -8.63 10.35
C GLU A 123 -6.31 -10.15 10.26
N HIS A 124 -5.39 -10.83 9.59
CA HIS A 124 -5.29 -12.28 9.51
C HIS A 124 -3.90 -12.73 9.91
N GLU A 125 -3.79 -13.90 10.53
CA GLU A 125 -2.51 -14.50 10.84
C GLU A 125 -2.01 -15.36 9.66
N TRP A 126 -0.72 -15.24 9.34
CA TRP A 126 -0.08 -16.11 8.37
C TRP A 126 0.51 -17.31 9.13
N THR A 127 -0.19 -18.43 9.10
CA THR A 127 0.14 -19.63 9.91
C THR A 127 1.45 -20.30 9.52
N ASN A 128 1.86 -20.22 8.24
CA ASN A 128 3.10 -20.79 7.74
C ASN A 128 3.87 -19.76 6.92
N PRO A 129 4.38 -18.69 7.53
CA PRO A 129 5.14 -17.69 6.80
C PRO A 129 6.45 -18.30 6.28
N PRO A 130 6.96 -17.84 5.11
CA PRO A 130 8.25 -18.28 4.62
C PRO A 130 9.33 -18.03 5.68
N SER A 131 10.25 -18.98 5.86
CA SER A 131 11.32 -18.91 6.86
C SER A 131 12.27 -17.73 6.65
N LYS A 132 12.37 -17.22 5.44
CA LYS A 132 13.11 -16.02 5.09
C LYS A 132 12.15 -14.94 4.60
N LYS A 133 12.39 -13.69 5.02
CA LYS A 133 11.67 -12.54 4.46
C LYS A 133 11.86 -12.53 2.94
N PRO A 134 10.79 -12.29 2.16
CA PRO A 134 10.92 -12.11 0.73
C PRO A 134 11.95 -11.02 0.42
N TYR A 135 12.93 -11.34 -0.39
CA TYR A 135 13.89 -10.38 -0.91
C TYR A 135 13.43 -9.98 -2.31
N PHE A 136 13.31 -8.69 -2.54
CA PHE A 136 13.00 -8.15 -3.86
C PHE A 136 14.28 -7.53 -4.42
N ALA A 137 14.68 -7.97 -5.60
CA ALA A 137 15.75 -7.33 -6.34
C ALA A 137 15.36 -5.88 -6.67
N ASN A 138 16.35 -4.99 -6.68
CA ASN A 138 16.12 -3.64 -7.17
C ASN A 138 15.98 -3.67 -8.70
N ASN A 139 14.76 -3.48 -9.17
CA ASN A 139 14.41 -3.51 -10.60
C ASN A 139 14.16 -2.10 -11.17
N ILE A 140 14.70 -1.04 -10.55
CA ILE A 140 14.49 0.35 -10.97
C ILE A 140 14.86 0.54 -12.44
N ASN A 141 15.99 0.01 -12.88
CA ASN A 141 16.42 0.14 -14.27
C ASN A 141 15.43 -0.51 -15.24
N SER A 142 15.03 -1.76 -14.98
CA SER A 142 14.04 -2.44 -15.80
C SER A 142 12.68 -1.73 -15.80
N PHE A 143 12.29 -1.14 -14.67
CA PHE A 143 11.07 -0.36 -14.58
C PHE A 143 11.16 0.94 -15.39
N ARG A 144 12.32 1.61 -15.33
CA ARG A 144 12.60 2.79 -16.12
C ARG A 144 12.54 2.48 -17.64
N ASP A 145 13.12 1.37 -18.07
CA ASP A 145 13.10 0.94 -19.48
C ASP A 145 11.66 0.69 -19.96
N VAL A 146 10.82 0.07 -19.11
CA VAL A 146 9.39 -0.11 -19.42
C VAL A 146 8.68 1.23 -19.54
N LEU A 147 8.91 2.18 -18.63
CA LEU A 147 8.31 3.52 -18.71
C LEU A 147 8.72 4.27 -19.99
N LEU A 148 9.98 4.16 -20.39
CA LEU A 148 10.47 4.73 -21.67
C LEU A 148 9.74 4.12 -22.86
N SER A 149 9.63 2.80 -22.92
CA SER A 149 8.96 2.10 -24.01
C SER A 149 7.48 2.47 -24.12
N ILE A 150 6.80 2.61 -22.98
CA ILE A 150 5.38 3.01 -22.96
C ILE A 150 5.23 4.49 -23.35
N LYS A 151 6.15 5.36 -22.93
CA LYS A 151 6.18 6.76 -23.34
C LYS A 151 6.32 6.89 -24.86
N GLU A 152 7.31 6.21 -25.46
CA GLU A 152 7.51 6.18 -26.90
C GLU A 152 6.26 5.67 -27.67
N LEU A 153 5.59 4.64 -27.13
CA LEU A 153 4.34 4.17 -27.70
C LEU A 153 3.25 5.25 -27.62
N ALA A 154 3.11 5.93 -26.48
CA ALA A 154 2.13 6.98 -26.31
C ALA A 154 2.36 8.16 -27.28
N GLU A 155 3.61 8.55 -27.48
CA GLU A 155 4.01 9.57 -28.46
C GLU A 155 3.67 9.12 -29.89
N LYS A 156 3.97 7.87 -30.24
CA LYS A 156 3.69 7.31 -31.56
C LYS A 156 2.21 7.26 -31.92
N ILE A 157 1.35 7.08 -30.94
CA ILE A 157 -0.12 7.05 -31.11
C ILE A 157 -0.77 8.39 -30.79
N GLU A 158 0.01 9.46 -30.69
CA GLU A 158 -0.43 10.85 -30.43
C GLU A 158 -1.22 11.01 -29.11
N CYS A 159 -0.94 10.20 -28.11
CA CYS A 159 -1.53 10.28 -26.76
C CYS A 159 -0.66 11.13 -25.82
N GLU A 160 -0.56 12.42 -26.06
CA GLU A 160 0.33 13.35 -25.35
C GLU A 160 0.14 13.34 -23.82
N ASN A 161 -1.10 13.23 -23.34
CA ASN A 161 -1.39 13.20 -21.90
C ASN A 161 -0.68 12.03 -21.21
N PHE A 162 -0.69 10.85 -21.82
CA PHE A 162 -0.01 9.69 -21.28
C PHE A 162 1.52 9.82 -21.40
N ALA A 163 2.02 10.34 -22.51
CA ALA A 163 3.45 10.60 -22.70
C ALA A 163 3.99 11.54 -21.59
N ASN A 164 3.23 12.58 -21.24
CA ASN A 164 3.57 13.51 -20.15
C ASN A 164 3.57 12.83 -18.77
N ILE A 165 2.60 11.95 -18.50
CA ILE A 165 2.54 11.18 -17.25
C ILE A 165 3.78 10.29 -17.12
N PHE A 166 4.15 9.54 -18.17
CA PHE A 166 5.32 8.68 -18.16
C PHE A 166 6.62 9.48 -18.08
N THR A 167 6.71 10.63 -18.73
CA THR A 167 7.86 11.54 -18.59
C THR A 167 8.01 12.01 -17.15
N SER A 168 6.92 12.40 -16.49
CA SER A 168 6.95 12.79 -15.08
C SER A 168 7.40 11.66 -14.16
N ALA A 169 6.92 10.43 -14.43
CA ALA A 169 7.34 9.25 -13.67
C ALA A 169 8.83 8.94 -13.85
N ILE A 170 9.37 9.06 -15.05
CA ILE A 170 10.80 8.89 -15.34
C ILE A 170 11.63 9.95 -14.61
N ASN A 171 11.23 11.22 -14.68
CA ASN A 171 11.91 12.31 -13.99
C ASN A 171 11.96 12.11 -12.47
N LEU A 172 10.87 11.55 -11.88
CA LEU A 172 10.84 11.18 -10.48
C LEU A 172 11.84 10.05 -10.16
N LEU A 173 11.92 9.03 -11.01
CA LEU A 173 12.87 7.93 -10.85
C LEU A 173 14.31 8.40 -10.93
N ASP A 174 14.60 9.34 -11.83
CA ASP A 174 15.92 9.90 -12.07
C ASP A 174 16.30 10.98 -11.03
N GLY A 175 15.40 11.32 -10.11
CA GLY A 175 15.61 12.37 -9.10
C GLY A 175 15.66 13.79 -9.68
N CYS A 176 15.16 13.98 -10.90
CA CYS A 176 15.21 15.23 -11.63
C CYS A 176 14.04 16.19 -11.34
N SER A 177 13.04 15.75 -10.59
CA SER A 177 11.91 16.57 -10.18
C SER A 177 11.75 16.54 -8.67
N GLU A 178 11.42 17.69 -8.10
CA GLU A 178 10.85 17.74 -6.75
C GLU A 178 9.53 16.98 -6.76
N TYR A 179 9.28 16.25 -5.67
CA TYR A 179 8.06 15.46 -5.53
C TYR A 179 6.83 16.28 -5.85
N PRO A 180 5.88 15.73 -6.62
CA PRO A 180 4.57 16.31 -6.62
C PRO A 180 4.10 16.29 -5.17
N ASP A 181 3.74 17.47 -4.70
CA ASP A 181 3.33 17.80 -3.36
C ASP A 181 2.67 16.64 -2.60
N GLU A 182 2.77 16.69 -1.29
CA GLU A 182 2.04 15.91 -0.28
C GLU A 182 0.56 15.63 -0.63
N LYS A 183 0.01 16.37 -1.60
CA LYS A 183 -1.34 16.27 -2.15
C LYS A 183 -1.71 14.86 -2.65
N TYR A 184 -0.76 14.05 -3.07
CA TYR A 184 -1.03 12.70 -3.59
C TYR A 184 -0.49 11.56 -2.73
N GLY A 185 0.17 11.85 -1.60
CA GLY A 185 0.70 10.83 -0.71
C GLY A 185 1.77 9.91 -1.35
N LEU A 186 2.23 10.25 -2.55
CA LEU A 186 3.23 9.48 -3.27
C LEU A 186 4.62 9.92 -2.82
N SER A 187 5.26 9.10 -2.02
CA SER A 187 6.67 9.27 -1.68
C SER A 187 7.54 8.30 -2.48
N LEU A 188 8.84 8.63 -2.66
CA LEU A 188 9.84 7.74 -3.28
C LEU A 188 9.88 6.33 -2.66
N SER A 189 9.38 6.16 -1.44
CA SER A 189 9.27 4.85 -0.82
C SER A 189 8.36 3.88 -1.58
N LEU A 190 7.48 4.36 -2.47
CA LEU A 190 6.70 3.53 -3.39
C LEU A 190 7.55 2.91 -4.51
N ILE A 191 8.69 3.50 -4.84
CA ILE A 191 9.59 3.03 -5.89
C ILE A 191 10.49 1.91 -5.37
N HIS A 192 10.65 1.81 -4.06
CA HIS A 192 11.48 0.81 -3.38
C HIS A 192 10.66 -0.30 -2.68
N ILE A 193 9.43 -0.54 -3.13
CA ILE A 193 8.58 -1.63 -2.61
C ILE A 193 9.01 -2.97 -3.18
#